data_270801dc6631620cd12bf14d52c10f41
#
_entry.id   270801dc6631620cd12bf14d52c10f41
#
_cell.length_a   1.000
_cell.length_b   1.000
_cell.length_c   1.000
_cell.angle_alpha   90.00
_cell.angle_beta   90.00
_cell.angle_gamma   90.00
#
_symmetry.space_group_name_H-M   'P 1'
#
loop_
_entity.id
_entity.type
_entity.pdbx_description
1 polymer ?
#
loop_
_entity_poly.entity_id
_entity_poly.type
_entity_poly.pdbx_seq_one_letter_code
_entity_poly.pdbx_strand_id
1 'polypeptide(L)'
;MLVILIGYRATGKTTLANLLARRLECEWIDADVAIEQRAGKSIARMFAEDGEPAFRDLEAQVIADLCRRADLVLAAGGGAPLREDSRRRMRSSGKVVWLKAAPQTIHRRMTADATTPDRRPALTEHDPVREIVELLQRREPIYRETAHLELDTEGKSAEELAEVILERLGEDAR
;
A
#
# COMPACT_ATOMS: atom_id res chain seq x y z
N MET A 1 -16.69 -7.57 -3.25
CA MET A 1 -15.90 -6.52 -3.98
C MET A 1 -14.49 -6.46 -3.43
N LEU A 2 -13.46 -6.32 -4.26
CA LEU A 2 -12.08 -6.14 -3.81
C LEU A 2 -11.66 -4.66 -3.97
N VAL A 3 -11.25 -4.02 -2.88
CA VAL A 3 -10.66 -2.67 -2.87
C VAL A 3 -9.18 -2.78 -2.50
N ILE A 4 -8.30 -2.20 -3.30
CA ILE A 4 -6.86 -2.29 -3.11
C ILE A 4 -6.29 -0.89 -2.91
N LEU A 5 -5.69 -0.64 -1.76
CA LEU A 5 -5.03 0.63 -1.44
C LEU A 5 -3.54 0.52 -1.75
N ILE A 6 -3.04 1.38 -2.63
CA ILE A 6 -1.61 1.50 -2.96
C ILE A 6 -1.08 2.88 -2.59
N GLY A 7 0.22 3.04 -2.57
CA GLY A 7 0.91 4.30 -2.27
C GLY A 7 2.14 4.07 -1.38
N TYR A 8 2.90 5.12 -1.18
CA TYR A 8 4.10 5.07 -0.36
C TYR A 8 3.78 4.70 1.11
N ARG A 9 4.80 4.28 1.88
CA ARG A 9 4.62 4.05 3.33
C ARG A 9 4.15 5.33 4.03
N ALA A 10 3.44 5.20 5.15
CA ALA A 10 2.87 6.30 5.93
C ALA A 10 1.85 7.20 5.20
N THR A 11 1.28 6.75 4.06
CA THR A 11 0.16 7.46 3.40
C THR A 11 -1.21 7.15 3.99
N GLY A 12 -1.29 6.30 5.04
CA GLY A 12 -2.55 6.01 5.74
C GLY A 12 -3.31 4.78 5.23
N LYS A 13 -2.71 3.92 4.40
CA LYS A 13 -3.36 2.72 3.83
C LYS A 13 -4.01 1.82 4.87
N THR A 14 -3.26 1.45 5.91
CA THR A 14 -3.72 0.52 6.96
C THR A 14 -4.90 1.10 7.76
N THR A 15 -4.82 2.38 8.11
CA THR A 15 -5.91 3.08 8.81
C THR A 15 -7.17 3.13 7.96
N LEU A 16 -7.01 3.52 6.69
CA LEU A 16 -8.12 3.64 5.74
C LEU A 16 -8.71 2.26 5.39
N ALA A 17 -7.88 1.22 5.26
CA ALA A 17 -8.34 -0.14 5.01
C ALA A 17 -9.26 -0.65 6.13
N ASN A 18 -8.88 -0.44 7.39
CA ASN A 18 -9.69 -0.81 8.54
C ASN A 18 -11.04 -0.08 8.54
N LEU A 19 -11.04 1.22 8.25
CA LEU A 19 -12.26 2.03 8.21
C LEU A 19 -13.19 1.60 7.07
N LEU A 20 -12.66 1.43 5.86
CA LEU A 20 -13.42 0.98 4.70
C LEU A 20 -14.02 -0.41 4.91
N ALA A 21 -13.26 -1.34 5.49
CA ALA A 21 -13.74 -2.70 5.75
C ALA A 21 -14.95 -2.71 6.70
N ARG A 22 -14.93 -1.86 7.74
CA ARG A 22 -16.08 -1.70 8.63
C ARG A 22 -17.32 -1.16 7.91
N ARG A 23 -17.12 -0.19 7.00
CA ARG A 23 -18.22 0.43 6.23
C ARG A 23 -18.78 -0.51 5.15
N LEU A 24 -17.91 -1.37 4.58
CA LEU A 24 -18.28 -2.35 3.55
C LEU A 24 -18.69 -3.72 4.15
N GLU A 25 -18.66 -3.85 5.48
CA GLU A 25 -18.92 -5.10 6.20
C GLU A 25 -18.11 -6.29 5.68
N CYS A 26 -16.82 -6.05 5.40
CA CYS A 26 -15.90 -7.05 4.87
C CYS A 26 -14.60 -7.12 5.66
N GLU A 27 -13.73 -8.05 5.31
CA GLU A 27 -12.39 -8.20 5.90
C GLU A 27 -11.40 -7.17 5.32
N TRP A 28 -10.36 -6.84 6.08
CA TRP A 28 -9.20 -6.15 5.55
C TRP A 28 -7.90 -6.89 5.88
N ILE A 29 -6.92 -6.77 5.00
CA ILE A 29 -5.59 -7.39 5.16
C ILE A 29 -4.51 -6.38 4.81
N ASP A 30 -3.47 -6.33 5.64
CA ASP A 30 -2.20 -5.68 5.31
C ASP A 30 -1.30 -6.71 4.63
N ALA A 31 -0.86 -6.41 3.41
CA ALA A 31 -0.03 -7.33 2.63
C ALA A 31 1.34 -7.59 3.30
N ASP A 32 1.92 -6.59 3.96
CA ASP A 32 3.21 -6.75 4.66
C ASP A 32 3.05 -7.76 5.81
N VAL A 33 1.94 -7.71 6.56
CA VAL A 33 1.62 -8.70 7.62
C VAL A 33 1.40 -10.09 7.02
N ALA A 34 0.66 -10.21 5.93
CA ALA A 34 0.43 -11.50 5.27
C ALA A 34 1.73 -12.13 4.73
N ILE A 35 2.67 -11.30 4.24
CA ILE A 35 3.99 -11.73 3.79
C ILE A 35 4.80 -12.27 4.98
N GLU A 36 4.86 -11.54 6.09
CA GLU A 36 5.57 -11.97 7.30
C GLU A 36 5.02 -13.28 7.87
N GLN A 37 3.70 -13.42 7.91
CA GLN A 37 3.03 -14.66 8.32
C GLN A 37 3.41 -15.84 7.42
N ARG A 38 3.41 -15.65 6.10
CA ARG A 38 3.79 -16.71 5.15
C ARG A 38 5.27 -17.07 5.23
N ALA A 39 6.14 -16.08 5.45
CA ALA A 39 7.58 -16.28 5.58
C ALA A 39 8.00 -16.87 6.94
N GLY A 40 7.19 -16.71 7.98
CA GLY A 40 7.55 -17.05 9.35
C GLY A 40 8.65 -16.16 9.95
N LYS A 41 8.93 -15.00 9.32
CA LYS A 41 9.96 -14.04 9.75
C LYS A 41 9.60 -12.63 9.27
N SER A 42 10.20 -11.61 9.92
CA SER A 42 9.95 -10.21 9.54
C SER A 42 10.50 -9.87 8.15
N ILE A 43 9.94 -8.84 7.52
CA ILE A 43 10.41 -8.31 6.24
C ILE A 43 11.88 -7.89 6.34
N ALA A 44 12.28 -7.20 7.42
CA ALA A 44 13.68 -6.82 7.64
C ALA A 44 14.62 -8.03 7.63
N ARG A 45 14.21 -9.12 8.28
CA ARG A 45 14.96 -10.37 8.30
C ARG A 45 15.01 -11.05 6.92
N MET A 46 13.92 -11.03 6.15
CA MET A 46 13.94 -11.53 4.77
C MET A 46 14.94 -10.78 3.91
N PHE A 47 14.97 -9.43 3.98
CA PHE A 47 15.94 -8.63 3.24
C PHE A 47 17.39 -8.97 3.63
N ALA A 48 17.66 -9.18 4.91
CA ALA A 48 18.99 -9.48 5.41
C ALA A 48 19.47 -10.91 5.07
N GLU A 49 18.59 -11.90 5.10
CA GLU A 49 18.93 -13.32 4.94
C GLU A 49 18.74 -13.80 3.49
N ASP A 50 17.65 -13.41 2.84
CA ASP A 50 17.23 -13.96 1.54
C ASP A 50 17.43 -12.95 0.39
N GLY A 51 17.57 -11.67 0.71
CA GLY A 51 17.72 -10.57 -0.24
C GLY A 51 16.39 -10.06 -0.84
N GLU A 52 16.48 -8.90 -1.51
CA GLU A 52 15.31 -8.26 -2.12
C GLU A 52 14.60 -9.13 -3.18
N PRO A 53 15.29 -9.86 -4.08
CA PRO A 53 14.61 -10.68 -5.08
C PRO A 53 13.68 -11.72 -4.48
N ALA A 54 14.10 -12.43 -3.43
CA ALA A 54 13.31 -13.45 -2.76
C ALA A 54 12.07 -12.81 -2.07
N PHE A 55 12.25 -11.66 -1.42
CA PHE A 55 11.14 -10.89 -0.89
C PHE A 55 10.12 -10.51 -1.99
N ARG A 56 10.58 -10.01 -3.13
CA ARG A 56 9.69 -9.60 -4.23
C ARG A 56 8.94 -10.77 -4.84
N ASP A 57 9.55 -11.94 -4.91
CA ASP A 57 8.86 -13.15 -5.37
C ASP A 57 7.75 -13.58 -4.40
N LEU A 58 8.02 -13.56 -3.11
CA LEU A 58 7.01 -13.86 -2.10
C LEU A 58 5.90 -12.80 -2.06
N GLU A 59 6.25 -11.51 -2.14
CA GLU A 59 5.28 -10.41 -2.23
C GLU A 59 4.32 -10.61 -3.42
N ALA A 60 4.84 -10.95 -4.60
CA ALA A 60 4.02 -11.20 -5.78
C ALA A 60 3.09 -12.41 -5.61
N GLN A 61 3.54 -13.48 -4.96
CA GLN A 61 2.71 -14.64 -4.67
C GLN A 61 1.58 -14.29 -3.70
N VAL A 62 1.87 -13.56 -2.62
CA VAL A 62 0.88 -13.13 -1.64
C VAL A 62 -0.16 -12.21 -2.28
N ILE A 63 0.27 -11.22 -3.07
CA ILE A 63 -0.63 -10.34 -3.82
C ILE A 63 -1.51 -11.15 -4.77
N ALA A 64 -0.94 -12.14 -5.47
CA ALA A 64 -1.69 -12.99 -6.38
C ALA A 64 -2.80 -13.78 -5.67
N ASP A 65 -2.53 -14.28 -4.48
CA ASP A 65 -3.52 -15.03 -3.69
C ASP A 65 -4.59 -14.11 -3.11
N LEU A 66 -4.21 -12.94 -2.59
CA LEU A 66 -5.14 -11.96 -2.05
C LEU A 66 -6.05 -11.37 -3.14
N CYS A 67 -5.56 -11.18 -4.35
CA CYS A 67 -6.35 -10.73 -5.50
C CYS A 67 -7.40 -11.74 -5.98
N ARG A 68 -7.38 -12.99 -5.52
CA ARG A 68 -8.44 -13.97 -5.81
C ARG A 68 -9.61 -13.90 -4.83
N ARG A 69 -9.46 -13.15 -3.75
CA ARG A 69 -10.50 -13.03 -2.72
C ARG A 69 -11.55 -12.01 -3.15
N ALA A 70 -12.79 -12.32 -2.88
CA ALA A 70 -13.90 -11.38 -2.90
C ALA A 70 -14.07 -10.74 -1.52
N ASP A 71 -14.74 -9.59 -1.47
CA ASP A 71 -15.14 -8.90 -0.23
C ASP A 71 -13.95 -8.67 0.73
N LEU A 72 -12.95 -7.95 0.20
CA LEU A 72 -11.71 -7.65 0.90
C LEU A 72 -11.27 -6.21 0.62
N VAL A 73 -10.78 -5.52 1.66
CA VAL A 73 -9.96 -4.32 1.52
C VAL A 73 -8.49 -4.70 1.76
N LEU A 74 -7.66 -4.55 0.73
CA LEU A 74 -6.24 -4.87 0.75
C LEU A 74 -5.40 -3.60 0.90
N ALA A 75 -4.64 -3.47 1.97
CA ALA A 75 -3.56 -2.49 2.09
C ALA A 75 -2.29 -3.10 1.49
N ALA A 76 -1.98 -2.76 0.23
CA ALA A 76 -0.79 -3.28 -0.45
C ALA A 76 0.47 -2.52 -0.04
N GLY A 77 1.61 -3.22 0.06
CA GLY A 77 2.90 -2.62 0.30
C GLY A 77 3.29 -1.62 -0.78
N GLY A 78 4.08 -0.59 -0.42
CA GLY A 78 4.47 0.47 -1.37
C GLY A 78 5.31 -0.01 -2.55
N GLY A 79 5.87 -1.22 -2.49
CA GLY A 79 6.61 -1.87 -3.57
C GLY A 79 5.77 -2.85 -4.40
N ALA A 80 4.60 -3.25 -3.94
CA ALA A 80 3.78 -4.27 -4.60
C ALA A 80 3.47 -3.96 -6.08
N PRO A 81 3.20 -2.70 -6.50
CA PRO A 81 2.99 -2.37 -7.90
C PRO A 81 4.26 -2.34 -8.77
N LEU A 82 5.47 -2.49 -8.22
CA LEU A 82 6.70 -2.41 -9.01
C LEU A 82 6.81 -3.55 -10.02
N ARG A 83 6.28 -4.71 -9.73
CA ARG A 83 6.20 -5.83 -10.69
C ARG A 83 4.99 -5.67 -11.61
N GLU A 84 5.20 -5.84 -12.89
CA GLU A 84 4.15 -5.68 -13.90
C GLU A 84 3.03 -6.72 -13.75
N ASP A 85 3.35 -7.96 -13.44
CA ASP A 85 2.37 -9.03 -13.20
C ASP A 85 1.47 -8.71 -11.99
N SER A 86 2.04 -8.16 -10.91
CA SER A 86 1.27 -7.70 -9.75
C SER A 86 0.35 -6.53 -10.11
N ARG A 87 0.85 -5.55 -10.89
CA ARG A 87 0.03 -4.41 -11.37
C ARG A 87 -1.18 -4.87 -12.17
N ARG A 88 -0.92 -5.69 -13.19
CA ARG A 88 -2.00 -6.23 -14.04
C ARG A 88 -3.04 -6.98 -13.22
N ARG A 89 -2.59 -7.80 -12.28
CA ARG A 89 -3.47 -8.58 -11.42
C ARG A 89 -4.31 -7.69 -10.51
N MET A 90 -3.69 -6.73 -9.82
CA MET A 90 -4.43 -5.78 -8.98
C MET A 90 -5.49 -5.02 -9.79
N ARG A 91 -5.13 -4.49 -10.96
CA ARG A 91 -6.08 -3.75 -11.81
C ARG A 91 -7.25 -4.60 -12.30
N SER A 92 -7.01 -5.86 -12.65
CA SER A 92 -8.06 -6.73 -13.20
C SER A 92 -8.95 -7.35 -12.12
N SER A 93 -8.49 -7.39 -10.86
CA SER A 93 -9.20 -8.10 -9.79
C SER A 93 -10.06 -7.19 -8.92
N GLY A 94 -9.78 -5.90 -8.85
CA GLY A 94 -10.51 -5.00 -7.97
C GLY A 94 -10.30 -3.52 -8.27
N LYS A 95 -10.90 -2.68 -7.45
CA LYS A 95 -10.75 -1.22 -7.54
C LYS A 95 -9.47 -0.79 -6.82
N VAL A 96 -8.51 -0.27 -7.58
CA VAL A 96 -7.23 0.19 -7.04
C VAL A 96 -7.29 1.69 -6.75
N VAL A 97 -7.01 2.06 -5.52
CA VAL A 97 -6.97 3.45 -5.03
C VAL A 97 -5.54 3.80 -4.63
N TRP A 98 -4.98 4.83 -5.24
CA TRP A 98 -3.68 5.36 -4.90
C TRP A 98 -3.79 6.53 -3.91
N LEU A 99 -3.22 6.36 -2.72
CA LEU A 99 -3.13 7.39 -1.68
C LEU A 99 -1.83 8.18 -1.86
N LYS A 100 -1.96 9.48 -2.11
CA LYS A 100 -0.86 10.43 -2.31
C LYS A 100 -0.67 11.25 -1.04
N ALA A 101 0.59 11.59 -0.73
CA ALA A 101 0.96 12.55 0.30
C ALA A 101 2.25 13.25 -0.09
N ALA A 102 2.44 14.49 0.38
CA ALA A 102 3.67 15.23 0.18
C ALA A 102 4.86 14.56 0.90
N PRO A 103 6.09 14.63 0.35
CA PRO A 103 7.28 14.04 0.97
C PRO A 103 7.48 14.45 2.42
N GLN A 104 7.24 15.72 2.75
CA GLN A 104 7.35 16.25 4.11
C GLN A 104 6.33 15.63 5.06
N THR A 105 5.10 15.41 4.59
CA THR A 105 4.06 14.74 5.37
C THR A 105 4.36 13.27 5.59
N ILE A 106 4.86 12.57 4.56
CA ILE A 106 5.33 11.19 4.66
C ILE A 106 6.44 11.10 5.71
N HIS A 107 7.47 11.96 5.62
CA HIS A 107 8.58 11.98 6.56
C HIS A 107 8.09 12.22 8.00
N ARG A 108 7.25 13.24 8.22
CA ARG A 108 6.68 13.54 9.54
C ARG A 108 5.90 12.36 10.11
N ARG A 109 5.07 11.69 9.31
CA ARG A 109 4.30 10.52 9.75
C ARG A 109 5.19 9.32 10.06
N MET A 110 6.25 9.11 9.27
CA MET A 110 7.23 8.04 9.51
C MET A 110 8.02 8.26 10.79
N THR A 111 8.40 9.49 11.10
CA THR A 111 9.13 9.80 12.36
C THR A 111 8.24 9.75 13.60
N ALA A 112 6.93 9.98 13.44
CA ALA A 112 5.95 9.85 14.51
C ALA A 112 5.56 8.39 14.82
N ASP A 113 5.78 7.46 13.88
CA ASP A 113 5.46 6.05 14.04
C ASP A 113 6.67 5.27 14.58
N ALA A 114 6.60 4.90 15.86
CA ALA A 114 7.65 4.16 16.55
C ALA A 114 7.94 2.75 15.96
N THR A 115 7.04 2.20 15.14
CA THR A 115 7.18 0.87 14.52
C THR A 115 7.93 0.88 13.19
N THR A 116 8.16 2.06 12.61
CA THR A 116 8.78 2.22 11.28
C THR A 116 10.24 1.72 11.22
N PRO A 117 11.12 1.96 12.23
CA PRO A 117 12.51 1.51 12.18
C PRO A 117 12.69 0.00 12.08
N ASP A 118 11.82 -0.76 12.76
CA ASP A 118 11.94 -2.22 12.83
C ASP A 118 11.49 -2.93 11.54
N ARG A 119 10.63 -2.29 10.75
CA ARG A 119 10.08 -2.90 9.53
C ARG A 119 10.91 -2.65 8.28
N ARG A 120 11.54 -1.49 8.16
CA ARG A 120 12.40 -1.16 7.00
C ARG A 120 13.48 -0.17 7.40
N PRO A 121 14.76 -0.58 7.43
CA PRO A 121 15.88 0.31 7.72
C PRO A 121 15.96 1.47 6.73
N ALA A 122 16.54 2.60 7.15
CA ALA A 122 16.88 3.71 6.26
C ALA A 122 17.84 3.22 5.16
N LEU A 123 17.62 3.65 3.92
CA LEU A 123 18.40 3.18 2.78
C LEU A 123 19.71 3.97 2.59
N THR A 124 19.82 5.17 3.18
CA THR A 124 21.03 6.03 3.06
C THR A 124 21.22 6.92 4.28
N GLU A 125 22.48 7.43 4.46
CA GLU A 125 22.84 8.45 5.44
C GLU A 125 22.49 9.89 5.02
N HIS A 126 21.72 10.05 3.92
CA HIS A 126 21.39 11.34 3.32
C HIS A 126 20.06 11.88 3.83
N ASP A 127 19.73 13.13 3.51
CA ASP A 127 18.46 13.79 3.86
C ASP A 127 17.25 12.87 3.59
N PRO A 128 16.52 12.44 4.63
CA PRO A 128 15.41 11.48 4.48
C PRO A 128 14.30 11.98 3.56
N VAL A 129 14.05 13.29 3.51
CA VAL A 129 13.03 13.88 2.64
C VAL A 129 13.45 13.76 1.18
N ARG A 130 14.73 13.98 0.88
CA ARG A 130 15.25 13.83 -0.48
C ARG A 130 15.14 12.39 -0.97
N GLU A 131 15.43 11.41 -0.13
CA GLU A 131 15.23 10.00 -0.46
C GLU A 131 13.77 9.70 -0.82
N ILE A 132 12.81 10.22 -0.01
CA ILE A 132 11.39 10.08 -0.29
C ILE A 132 11.03 10.70 -1.65
N VAL A 133 11.53 11.90 -1.95
CA VAL A 133 11.29 12.58 -3.23
C VAL A 133 11.77 11.72 -4.40
N GLU A 134 13.02 11.23 -4.35
CA GLU A 134 13.60 10.41 -5.41
C GLU A 134 12.83 9.10 -5.63
N LEU A 135 12.42 8.44 -4.54
CA LEU A 135 11.62 7.21 -4.63
C LEU A 135 10.21 7.49 -5.17
N LEU A 136 9.56 8.58 -4.77
CA LEU A 136 8.26 8.97 -5.29
C LEU A 136 8.34 9.29 -6.78
N GLN A 137 9.33 10.05 -7.24
CA GLN A 137 9.51 10.35 -8.67
C GLN A 137 9.59 9.09 -9.53
N ARG A 138 10.25 8.02 -9.04
CA ARG A 138 10.35 6.73 -9.73
C ARG A 138 9.06 5.92 -9.69
N ARG A 139 8.28 6.04 -8.60
CA ARG A 139 7.11 5.18 -8.33
C ARG A 139 5.79 5.80 -8.76
N GLU A 140 5.67 7.12 -8.78
CA GLU A 140 4.42 7.81 -9.16
C GLU A 140 3.89 7.40 -10.53
N PRO A 141 4.69 7.29 -11.60
CA PRO A 141 4.19 6.81 -12.88
C PRO A 141 3.58 5.40 -12.77
N ILE A 142 4.21 4.52 -11.98
CA ILE A 142 3.76 3.15 -11.76
C ILE A 142 2.46 3.12 -10.95
N TYR A 143 2.37 3.93 -9.88
CA TYR A 143 1.14 4.05 -9.10
C TYR A 143 -0.01 4.58 -9.93
N ARG A 144 0.25 5.62 -10.74
CA ARG A 144 -0.77 6.22 -11.64
C ARG A 144 -1.27 5.21 -12.68
N GLU A 145 -0.37 4.46 -13.30
CA GLU A 145 -0.74 3.38 -14.23
C GLU A 145 -1.59 2.30 -13.54
N THR A 146 -1.30 2.00 -12.27
CA THR A 146 -1.99 0.94 -11.53
C THR A 146 -3.35 1.39 -11.00
N ALA A 147 -3.50 2.65 -10.64
CA ALA A 147 -4.69 3.17 -9.96
C ALA A 147 -5.90 3.31 -10.90
N HIS A 148 -7.09 3.12 -10.34
CA HIS A 148 -8.36 3.54 -10.91
C HIS A 148 -8.82 4.88 -10.32
N LEU A 149 -8.36 5.20 -9.11
CA LEU A 149 -8.66 6.43 -8.39
C LEU A 149 -7.39 6.94 -7.71
N GLU A 150 -7.08 8.23 -7.87
CA GLU A 150 -6.01 8.93 -7.15
C GLU A 150 -6.63 9.80 -6.05
N LEU A 151 -6.15 9.70 -4.83
CA LEU A 151 -6.60 10.51 -3.71
C LEU A 151 -5.43 11.19 -3.02
N ASP A 152 -5.50 12.51 -2.92
CA ASP A 152 -4.60 13.30 -2.09
C ASP A 152 -5.08 13.24 -0.64
N THR A 153 -4.18 12.84 0.26
CA THR A 153 -4.46 12.71 1.68
C THR A 153 -4.12 13.97 2.50
N GLU A 154 -3.61 15.02 1.85
CA GLU A 154 -3.24 16.25 2.54
C GLU A 154 -4.49 16.95 3.10
N GLY A 155 -4.43 17.26 4.41
CA GLY A 155 -5.50 17.98 5.09
C GLY A 155 -6.83 17.23 5.24
N LYS A 156 -6.87 15.94 4.90
CA LYS A 156 -8.09 15.12 4.99
C LYS A 156 -7.98 14.08 6.10
N SER A 157 -9.08 13.84 6.77
CA SER A 157 -9.25 12.73 7.72
C SER A 157 -9.44 11.40 6.96
N ALA A 158 -9.25 10.29 7.67
CA ALA A 158 -9.52 8.97 7.11
C ALA A 158 -11.00 8.79 6.76
N GLU A 159 -11.89 9.41 7.53
CA GLU A 159 -13.34 9.42 7.32
C GLU A 159 -13.70 10.11 6.00
N GLU A 160 -13.18 11.31 5.75
CA GLU A 160 -13.40 12.05 4.50
C GLU A 160 -12.88 11.28 3.28
N LEU A 161 -11.71 10.65 3.39
CA LEU A 161 -11.17 9.81 2.32
C LEU A 161 -12.02 8.56 2.08
N ALA A 162 -12.54 7.94 3.15
CA ALA A 162 -13.42 6.77 3.03
C ALA A 162 -14.72 7.14 2.32
N GLU A 163 -15.37 8.27 2.65
CA GLU A 163 -16.58 8.73 1.97
C GLU A 163 -16.35 8.89 0.46
N VAL A 164 -15.26 9.55 0.05
CA VAL A 164 -14.93 9.73 -1.37
C VAL A 164 -14.77 8.38 -2.08
N ILE A 165 -14.11 7.40 -1.43
CA ILE A 165 -13.95 6.07 -2.01
C ILE A 165 -15.30 5.37 -2.15
N LEU A 166 -16.13 5.39 -1.11
CA LEU A 166 -17.45 4.73 -1.10
C LEU A 166 -18.39 5.31 -2.17
N GLU A 167 -18.40 6.64 -2.33
CA GLU A 167 -19.15 7.30 -3.40
C GLU A 167 -18.73 6.79 -4.78
N ARG A 168 -17.42 6.74 -5.06
CA ARG A 168 -16.88 6.26 -6.33
C ARG A 168 -17.18 4.77 -6.59
N LEU A 169 -17.11 3.94 -5.55
CA LEU A 169 -17.48 2.53 -5.65
C LEU A 169 -18.98 2.35 -5.96
N GLY A 170 -19.83 3.21 -5.39
CA GLY A 170 -21.27 3.20 -5.64
C GLY A 170 -21.65 3.70 -7.05
N GLU A 171 -20.87 4.60 -7.63
CA GLU A 171 -21.04 5.07 -9.02
C GLU A 171 -20.72 3.97 -10.05
N ASP A 172 -19.65 3.20 -9.79
CA ASP A 172 -19.22 2.11 -10.68
C ASP A 172 -20.14 0.87 -10.62
N ALA A 173 -20.98 0.75 -9.61
CA ALA A 173 -21.91 -0.37 -9.42
C ALA A 173 -23.29 -0.15 -10.08
N ARG A 174 -23.54 1.03 -10.65
CA ARG A 174 -24.79 1.40 -11.36
C ARG A 174 -24.60 1.33 -12.87
#